data_d999c2ef219db6dd3405c6925926f697
#
_entry.id   d999c2ef219db6dd3405c6925926f697
#
_cell.length_a   1.000
_cell.length_b   1.000
_cell.length_c   1.000
_cell.angle_alpha   90.00
_cell.angle_beta   90.00
_cell.angle_gamma   90.00
#
_symmetry.space_group_name_H-M   'P 1'
#
loop_
_entity.id
_entity.type
_entity.pdbx_description
1 polymer ?
#
loop_
_entity_poly.entity_id
_entity_poly.type
_entity_poly.pdbx_seq_one_letter_code
_entity_poly.pdbx_strand_id
1 'polypeptide(L)'
;EMCIRDRFRDQLLVISGLRSSWNYVHAGASASFLTGTPRGGENETDVLASTSMDQILARELGKTTQLGSLEVAIDKFANAGQCTAGLSCAYTQTISWRTPTTPLPMENNPRAVFERLFGDSGSADPVVRRERRQEKQSILDSVTDKLTDLKIAVGTSDRAKLDEYTEAVRDVERRIALAEAQRDIEPSFTEQPSGPPRVFEEHLQLMFDLQFLALQADLTRVVTFMMGREQSTRPFPQVGVPDAHHPLSHHENIPARVALMSKINTYHVELTAGYLLSLIHI
;
A
#
# COMPACT_ATOMS: atom_id res chain seq x y z
N GLU A 1 23.82 -0.68 7.80
CA GLU A 1 22.60 -0.75 8.66
C GLU A 1 22.50 0.38 9.70
N MET A 2 23.60 0.81 10.33
CA MET A 2 23.60 1.94 11.26
C MET A 2 23.37 3.31 10.59
N CYS A 3 23.84 3.50 9.36
CA CYS A 3 23.78 4.79 8.66
C CYS A 3 22.35 5.26 8.33
N ILE A 4 21.38 4.37 8.16
CA ILE A 4 19.99 4.74 7.85
C ILE A 4 19.31 5.33 9.07
N ARG A 5 19.46 4.71 10.25
CA ARG A 5 18.95 5.23 11.51
C ARG A 5 19.47 6.62 11.83
N ASP A 6 20.75 6.88 11.54
CA ASP A 6 21.37 8.16 11.90
C ASP A 6 20.90 9.31 11.01
N ARG A 7 20.59 9.06 9.72
CA ARG A 7 20.10 10.11 8.80
C ARG A 7 18.67 10.56 9.06
N PHE A 8 17.80 9.68 9.59
CA PHE A 8 16.38 9.96 9.83
C PHE A 8 16.02 10.08 11.30
N ARG A 9 16.99 9.92 12.19
CA ARG A 9 16.75 9.85 13.63
C ARG A 9 15.90 11.01 14.14
N ASP A 10 16.13 12.19 13.62
CA ASP A 10 15.46 13.42 14.04
C ASP A 10 14.08 13.62 13.38
N GLN A 11 13.76 12.81 12.36
CA GLN A 11 12.50 12.87 11.59
C GLN A 11 11.64 11.62 11.77
N LEU A 12 12.16 10.57 12.41
CA LEU A 12 11.50 9.30 12.59
C LEU A 12 11.00 9.15 14.02
N LEU A 13 9.70 9.03 14.18
CA LEU A 13 9.07 8.65 15.45
C LEU A 13 8.84 7.13 15.47
N VAL A 14 9.63 6.42 16.26
CA VAL A 14 9.44 4.98 16.53
C VAL A 14 8.72 4.83 17.85
N ILE A 15 7.48 4.36 17.81
CA ILE A 15 6.69 4.08 19.00
C ILE A 15 6.78 2.58 19.30
N SER A 16 7.28 2.23 20.47
CA SER A 16 7.39 0.86 20.94
C SER A 16 6.70 0.68 22.29
N GLY A 17 6.46 -0.59 22.67
CA GLY A 17 5.83 -0.90 23.95
C GLY A 17 4.32 -0.65 23.98
N LEU A 18 3.70 -0.23 22.89
CA LEU A 18 2.25 -0.17 22.81
C LEU A 18 1.69 -1.60 22.83
N ARG A 19 0.73 -1.81 23.70
CA ARG A 19 0.06 -3.09 23.85
C ARG A 19 -1.44 -2.88 23.85
N SER A 20 -2.16 -3.62 22.99
CA SER A 20 -3.60 -3.75 23.15
C SER A 20 -3.89 -4.56 24.40
N SER A 21 -4.80 -4.08 25.25
CA SER A 21 -5.30 -4.82 26.41
C SER A 21 -6.24 -5.97 26.01
N TRP A 22 -6.58 -6.06 24.72
CA TRP A 22 -7.53 -7.02 24.20
C TRP A 22 -6.81 -8.23 23.63
N ASN A 23 -7.19 -9.40 24.10
CA ASN A 23 -6.63 -10.69 23.64
C ASN A 23 -7.28 -11.14 22.32
N TYR A 24 -7.29 -10.23 21.32
CA TYR A 24 -7.76 -10.58 20.00
C TYR A 24 -6.65 -11.17 19.17
N VAL A 25 -7.00 -12.23 18.44
CA VAL A 25 -6.19 -12.81 17.38
C VAL A 25 -6.81 -12.48 16.02
N HIS A 26 -5.99 -12.44 14.98
CA HIS A 26 -6.43 -12.28 13.60
C HIS A 26 -7.30 -11.02 13.37
N ALA A 27 -8.59 -11.20 13.06
CA ALA A 27 -9.50 -10.12 12.72
C ALA A 27 -9.52 -8.98 13.77
N GLY A 28 -9.47 -9.35 15.05
CA GLY A 28 -9.42 -8.36 16.12
C GLY A 28 -8.13 -7.58 16.17
N ALA A 29 -6.99 -8.24 15.87
CA ALA A 29 -5.67 -7.59 15.84
C ALA A 29 -5.58 -6.53 14.74
N SER A 30 -5.99 -6.83 13.52
CA SER A 30 -5.99 -5.88 12.40
C SER A 30 -6.92 -4.69 12.66
N ALA A 31 -8.14 -4.95 13.15
CA ALA A 31 -9.09 -3.87 13.47
C ALA A 31 -8.56 -2.93 14.56
N SER A 32 -7.84 -3.45 15.55
CA SER A 32 -7.32 -2.67 16.68
C SER A 32 -5.97 -1.99 16.40
N PHE A 33 -5.28 -2.32 15.31
CA PHE A 33 -3.92 -1.88 15.04
C PHE A 33 -3.76 -0.34 15.00
N LEU A 34 -4.60 0.33 14.23
CA LEU A 34 -4.60 1.80 14.15
C LEU A 34 -5.77 2.46 14.88
N THR A 35 -6.71 1.69 15.40
CA THR A 35 -7.85 2.24 16.16
C THR A 35 -7.60 2.27 17.67
N GLY A 36 -6.71 1.41 18.16
CA GLY A 36 -6.46 1.23 19.61
C GLY A 36 -7.64 0.67 20.39
N THR A 37 -8.72 0.25 19.70
CA THR A 37 -9.97 -0.23 20.32
C THR A 37 -10.29 -1.65 19.86
N PRO A 38 -11.05 -2.43 20.65
CA PRO A 38 -11.53 -3.72 20.21
C PRO A 38 -12.50 -3.56 19.03
N ARG A 39 -12.59 -4.59 18.18
CA ARG A 39 -13.71 -4.71 17.27
C ARG A 39 -15.01 -4.92 18.05
N GLY A 40 -16.11 -4.36 17.55
CA GLY A 40 -17.42 -4.49 18.19
C GLY A 40 -18.38 -5.45 17.47
N GLY A 41 -18.16 -5.74 16.18
CA GLY A 41 -19.09 -6.57 15.40
C GLY A 41 -19.08 -8.04 15.79
N GLU A 42 -20.24 -8.68 15.80
CA GLU A 42 -20.45 -10.06 16.18
C GLU A 42 -20.66 -11.01 14.99
N ASN A 43 -20.98 -10.46 13.80
CA ASN A 43 -21.28 -11.22 12.59
C ASN A 43 -20.74 -10.54 11.34
N GLU A 44 -20.99 -11.13 10.16
CA GLU A 44 -20.49 -10.64 8.86
C GLU A 44 -20.96 -9.23 8.48
N THR A 45 -22.17 -8.88 8.87
CA THR A 45 -22.82 -7.63 8.48
C THR A 45 -22.70 -6.55 9.55
N ASP A 46 -22.38 -6.94 10.78
CA ASP A 46 -22.18 -6.04 11.91
C ASP A 46 -20.71 -5.63 12.01
N VAL A 47 -20.36 -4.62 11.23
CA VAL A 47 -18.98 -4.10 11.17
C VAL A 47 -18.85 -2.90 12.09
N LEU A 48 -18.09 -3.04 13.16
CA LEU A 48 -17.86 -1.98 14.14
C LEU A 48 -16.41 -2.00 14.64
N ALA A 49 -15.73 -0.86 14.52
CA ALA A 49 -14.40 -0.59 15.06
C ALA A 49 -14.40 0.83 15.67
N SER A 50 -13.30 1.56 15.51
CA SER A 50 -13.22 3.01 15.77
C SER A 50 -12.58 3.69 14.58
N THR A 51 -12.63 5.02 14.53
CA THR A 51 -11.83 5.76 13.54
C THR A 51 -10.35 5.52 13.78
N SER A 52 -9.62 5.13 12.76
CA SER A 52 -8.19 4.86 12.86
C SER A 52 -7.35 6.14 12.89
N MET A 53 -6.16 6.06 13.45
CA MET A 53 -5.25 7.19 13.62
C MET A 53 -4.93 7.90 12.29
N ASP A 54 -4.69 7.15 11.23
CA ASP A 54 -4.46 7.68 9.88
C ASP A 54 -5.63 8.52 9.38
N GLN A 55 -6.86 8.10 9.66
CA GLN A 55 -8.07 8.82 9.26
C GLN A 55 -8.35 10.05 10.15
N ILE A 56 -7.92 10.05 11.40
CA ILE A 56 -7.91 11.25 12.23
C ILE A 56 -6.94 12.28 11.64
N LEU A 57 -5.73 11.85 11.25
CA LEU A 57 -4.75 12.71 10.58
C LEU A 57 -5.24 13.19 9.22
N ALA A 58 -5.87 12.33 8.42
CA ALA A 58 -6.40 12.67 7.10
C ALA A 58 -7.46 13.78 7.13
N ARG A 59 -8.26 13.86 8.19
CA ARG A 59 -9.24 14.95 8.38
C ARG A 59 -8.59 16.33 8.49
N GLU A 60 -7.37 16.40 8.98
CA GLU A 60 -6.63 17.64 9.13
C GLU A 60 -5.66 17.87 7.98
N LEU A 61 -4.78 16.92 7.70
CA LEU A 61 -3.73 17.05 6.69
C LEU A 61 -4.24 16.94 5.26
N GLY A 62 -5.35 16.24 5.04
CA GLY A 62 -5.96 16.04 3.73
C GLY A 62 -6.89 17.15 3.24
N LYS A 63 -7.07 18.25 4.02
CA LYS A 63 -7.98 19.34 3.64
C LYS A 63 -7.56 20.09 2.38
N THR A 64 -6.29 20.08 2.05
CA THR A 64 -5.70 20.84 0.95
C THR A 64 -5.03 19.95 -0.10
N THR A 65 -5.13 18.63 0.03
CA THR A 65 -4.57 17.66 -0.92
C THR A 65 -5.66 17.05 -1.80
N GLN A 66 -5.28 16.56 -2.99
CA GLN A 66 -6.20 15.90 -3.92
C GLN A 66 -6.84 14.64 -3.30
N LEU A 67 -6.05 13.85 -2.56
CA LEU A 67 -6.51 12.69 -1.81
C LEU A 67 -6.33 12.97 -0.32
N GLY A 68 -7.36 12.79 0.50
CA GLY A 68 -7.24 12.94 1.94
C GLY A 68 -6.28 11.92 2.55
N SER A 69 -6.26 10.69 2.00
CA SER A 69 -5.36 9.61 2.37
C SER A 69 -5.25 8.58 1.23
N LEU A 70 -4.21 7.76 1.29
CA LEU A 70 -3.95 6.66 0.36
C LEU A 70 -3.76 5.37 1.13
N GLU A 71 -4.67 4.42 0.94
CA GLU A 71 -4.67 3.10 1.59
C GLU A 71 -4.21 2.04 0.59
N VAL A 72 -3.06 1.42 0.85
CA VAL A 72 -2.43 0.46 -0.06
C VAL A 72 -1.93 -0.80 0.66
N ALA A 73 -1.84 -1.90 -0.07
CA ALA A 73 -1.38 -3.19 0.46
C ALA A 73 -0.65 -4.00 -0.61
N ILE A 74 0.00 -5.08 -0.20
CA ILE A 74 0.67 -6.03 -1.10
C ILE A 74 -0.16 -7.30 -1.30
N ASP A 75 -0.73 -7.85 -0.26
CA ASP A 75 -1.47 -9.10 -0.36
C ASP A 75 -2.84 -8.90 -1.03
N LYS A 76 -3.24 -9.87 -1.83
CA LYS A 76 -4.60 -9.93 -2.36
C LYS A 76 -5.60 -10.14 -1.24
N PHE A 77 -6.72 -9.48 -1.33
CA PHE A 77 -7.85 -9.69 -0.43
C PHE A 77 -8.78 -10.76 -0.97
N ALA A 78 -9.35 -11.57 -0.07
CA ALA A 78 -10.48 -12.42 -0.41
C ALA A 78 -11.66 -11.54 -0.81
N ASN A 79 -12.49 -11.98 -1.74
CA ASN A 79 -13.76 -11.34 -2.04
C ASN A 79 -14.64 -11.28 -0.79
N ALA A 80 -15.68 -10.45 -0.81
CA ALA A 80 -16.61 -10.28 0.31
C ALA A 80 -17.10 -11.63 0.88
N GLY A 81 -17.28 -11.73 2.17
CA GLY A 81 -17.76 -12.93 2.87
C GLY A 81 -17.14 -13.12 4.25
N GLN A 82 -17.24 -14.34 4.76
CA GLN A 82 -16.63 -14.76 6.02
C GLN A 82 -15.14 -15.03 5.84
N CYS A 83 -14.32 -14.29 6.56
CA CYS A 83 -12.86 -14.50 6.56
C CYS A 83 -12.36 -15.23 7.81
N THR A 84 -13.03 -15.08 8.94
CA THR A 84 -12.62 -15.69 10.21
C THR A 84 -13.85 -15.87 11.10
N ALA A 85 -14.19 -17.11 11.44
CA ALA A 85 -15.19 -17.45 12.45
C ALA A 85 -16.52 -16.68 12.36
N GLY A 86 -17.06 -16.48 11.15
CA GLY A 86 -18.33 -15.79 10.95
C GLY A 86 -18.26 -14.25 11.00
N LEU A 87 -17.04 -13.70 10.99
CA LEU A 87 -16.81 -12.25 11.02
C LEU A 87 -16.62 -11.67 9.63
N SER A 88 -16.92 -10.39 9.49
CA SER A 88 -16.66 -9.66 8.25
C SER A 88 -15.18 -9.70 7.83
N CYS A 89 -14.93 -9.90 6.54
CA CYS A 89 -13.59 -9.80 5.95
C CYS A 89 -12.96 -8.42 6.14
N ALA A 90 -13.76 -7.37 6.34
CA ALA A 90 -13.26 -6.03 6.61
C ALA A 90 -12.23 -6.00 7.76
N TYR A 91 -12.42 -6.85 8.77
CA TYR A 91 -11.52 -6.89 9.92
C TYR A 91 -10.11 -7.45 9.64
N THR A 92 -9.91 -8.15 8.53
CA THR A 92 -8.60 -8.70 8.14
C THR A 92 -8.03 -8.05 6.89
N GLN A 93 -8.81 -7.26 6.19
CA GLN A 93 -8.46 -6.69 4.88
C GLN A 93 -8.06 -5.22 4.94
N THR A 94 -8.34 -4.55 6.05
CA THR A 94 -7.90 -3.17 6.25
C THR A 94 -7.51 -2.90 7.70
N ILE A 95 -6.62 -1.95 7.86
CA ILE A 95 -6.27 -1.34 9.16
C ILE A 95 -6.76 0.10 9.23
N SER A 96 -7.37 0.62 8.16
CA SER A 96 -7.82 2.00 8.01
C SER A 96 -9.34 2.11 8.09
N TRP A 97 -9.84 2.94 9.00
CA TRP A 97 -11.26 3.10 9.31
C TRP A 97 -11.64 4.57 9.34
N ARG A 98 -12.41 5.02 8.35
CA ARG A 98 -12.86 6.42 8.26
C ARG A 98 -13.83 6.79 9.38
N THR A 99 -14.71 5.89 9.72
CA THR A 99 -15.66 5.95 10.83
C THR A 99 -15.72 4.59 11.52
N PRO A 100 -16.35 4.44 12.67
CA PRO A 100 -16.50 3.14 13.33
C PRO A 100 -17.11 2.03 12.46
N THR A 101 -17.89 2.38 11.45
CA THR A 101 -18.60 1.43 10.58
C THR A 101 -18.14 1.49 9.12
N THR A 102 -17.12 2.29 8.80
CA THR A 102 -16.66 2.50 7.41
C THR A 102 -15.18 2.11 7.26
N PRO A 103 -14.90 0.83 7.01
CA PRO A 103 -13.55 0.39 6.64
C PRO A 103 -13.18 0.96 5.27
N LEU A 104 -11.91 1.33 5.10
CA LEU A 104 -11.38 1.77 3.81
C LEU A 104 -10.69 0.59 3.12
N PRO A 105 -11.11 0.21 1.91
CA PRO A 105 -10.44 -0.82 1.13
C PRO A 105 -9.00 -0.42 0.83
N MET A 106 -8.08 -1.37 1.00
CA MET A 106 -6.67 -1.15 0.66
C MET A 106 -6.41 -1.66 -0.76
N GLU A 107 -5.87 -0.80 -1.62
CA GLU A 107 -5.60 -1.15 -3.01
C GLU A 107 -4.24 -1.87 -3.12
N ASN A 108 -4.22 -2.99 -3.82
CA ASN A 108 -3.01 -3.79 -4.03
C ASN A 108 -2.56 -3.88 -5.50
N ASN A 109 -3.28 -3.25 -6.41
CA ASN A 109 -2.92 -3.21 -7.82
C ASN A 109 -2.19 -1.90 -8.13
N PRO A 110 -0.88 -1.94 -8.49
CA PRO A 110 -0.11 -0.73 -8.81
C PRO A 110 -0.74 0.11 -9.93
N ARG A 111 -1.37 -0.53 -10.93
CA ARG A 111 -2.09 0.17 -12.00
C ARG A 111 -3.27 0.98 -11.44
N ALA A 112 -4.07 0.39 -10.58
CA ALA A 112 -5.21 1.07 -9.98
C ALA A 112 -4.78 2.24 -9.08
N VAL A 113 -3.67 2.06 -8.32
CA VAL A 113 -3.07 3.16 -7.53
C VAL A 113 -2.57 4.27 -8.45
N PHE A 114 -1.84 3.94 -9.52
CA PHE A 114 -1.36 4.90 -10.50
C PHE A 114 -2.51 5.70 -11.13
N GLU A 115 -3.56 5.02 -11.57
CA GLU A 115 -4.76 5.66 -12.13
C GLU A 115 -5.49 6.54 -11.09
N ARG A 116 -5.51 6.15 -9.81
CA ARG A 116 -6.08 6.96 -8.74
C ARG A 116 -5.28 8.24 -8.48
N LEU A 117 -3.95 8.18 -8.58
CA LEU A 117 -3.06 9.31 -8.35
C LEU A 117 -3.03 10.30 -9.53
N PHE A 118 -2.93 9.78 -10.75
CA PHE A 118 -2.63 10.56 -11.95
C PHE A 118 -3.73 10.53 -13.01
N GLY A 119 -4.66 9.60 -12.91
CA GLY A 119 -5.78 9.48 -13.84
C GLY A 119 -6.84 10.56 -13.61
N ASP A 120 -7.60 10.86 -14.66
CA ASP A 120 -8.80 11.68 -14.56
C ASP A 120 -9.86 10.90 -13.75
N SER A 121 -10.03 11.25 -12.50
CA SER A 121 -10.80 10.49 -11.48
C SER A 121 -12.33 10.49 -11.68
N GLY A 122 -12.78 10.61 -12.92
CA GLY A 122 -14.22 10.75 -13.24
C GLY A 122 -15.07 9.49 -13.12
N SER A 123 -14.52 8.28 -12.98
CA SER A 123 -15.33 7.06 -12.85
C SER A 123 -14.60 5.93 -12.13
N ALA A 124 -15.29 5.33 -11.14
CA ALA A 124 -14.87 4.10 -10.48
C ALA A 124 -15.18 2.84 -11.31
N ASP A 125 -15.94 2.95 -12.42
CA ASP A 125 -16.36 1.84 -13.25
C ASP A 125 -15.19 1.32 -14.11
N PRO A 126 -14.81 0.03 -14.01
CA PRO A 126 -13.73 -0.57 -14.79
C PRO A 126 -13.97 -0.55 -16.31
N VAL A 127 -15.23 -0.60 -16.75
CA VAL A 127 -15.60 -0.58 -18.19
C VAL A 127 -15.37 0.82 -18.74
N VAL A 128 -15.86 1.85 -18.05
CA VAL A 128 -15.67 3.25 -18.44
C VAL A 128 -14.18 3.63 -18.43
N ARG A 129 -13.41 3.08 -17.47
CA ARG A 129 -11.96 3.28 -17.44
C ARG A 129 -11.24 2.63 -18.62
N ARG A 130 -11.72 1.46 -19.08
CA ARG A 130 -11.15 0.77 -20.26
C ARG A 130 -11.44 1.52 -21.57
N GLU A 131 -12.65 2.02 -21.75
CA GLU A 131 -13.03 2.82 -22.91
C GLU A 131 -12.27 4.12 -22.99
N ARG A 132 -12.12 4.84 -21.87
CA ARG A 132 -11.30 6.07 -21.79
C ARG A 132 -9.80 5.83 -21.99
N ARG A 133 -9.28 4.63 -21.65
CA ARG A 133 -7.88 4.26 -21.95
C ARG A 133 -7.63 4.14 -23.45
N GLN A 134 -8.60 3.70 -24.22
CA GLN A 134 -8.49 3.62 -25.70
C GLN A 134 -8.55 5.01 -26.35
N GLU A 135 -9.23 5.96 -25.74
CA GLU A 135 -9.33 7.36 -26.24
C GLU A 135 -8.10 8.22 -25.89
N LYS A 136 -7.40 7.91 -24.80
CA LYS A 136 -6.18 8.63 -24.36
C LYS A 136 -4.98 7.71 -24.47
N GLN A 137 -4.04 8.02 -25.36
CA GLN A 137 -2.83 7.21 -25.60
C GLN A 137 -1.94 7.04 -24.35
N SER A 138 -2.09 7.88 -23.34
CA SER A 138 -1.40 7.77 -22.04
C SER A 138 -2.09 8.61 -20.98
N ILE A 139 -2.18 8.08 -19.76
CA ILE A 139 -2.57 8.87 -18.56
C ILE A 139 -1.61 10.04 -18.34
N LEU A 140 -0.35 9.85 -18.73
CA LEU A 140 0.70 10.86 -18.68
C LEU A 140 0.48 12.04 -19.62
N ASP A 141 -0.22 11.89 -20.75
CA ASP A 141 -0.45 13.03 -21.64
C ASP A 141 -1.24 14.11 -20.90
N SER A 142 -2.23 13.71 -20.09
CA SER A 142 -2.98 14.66 -19.25
C SER A 142 -2.13 15.31 -18.15
N VAL A 143 -1.21 14.56 -17.53
CA VAL A 143 -0.28 15.08 -16.52
C VAL A 143 0.77 15.96 -17.18
N THR A 144 1.28 15.54 -18.34
CA THR A 144 2.31 16.28 -19.10
C THR A 144 1.80 17.63 -19.58
N ASP A 145 0.56 17.73 -20.02
CA ASP A 145 -0.05 19.01 -20.43
C ASP A 145 -0.10 19.98 -19.26
N LYS A 146 -0.60 19.55 -18.10
CA LYS A 146 -0.63 20.38 -16.88
C LYS A 146 0.77 20.80 -16.40
N LEU A 147 1.75 19.89 -16.49
CA LEU A 147 3.14 20.16 -16.13
C LEU A 147 3.82 21.09 -17.13
N THR A 148 3.44 21.07 -18.40
CA THR A 148 3.97 21.98 -19.43
C THR A 148 3.57 23.41 -19.12
N ASP A 149 2.32 23.66 -18.77
CA ASP A 149 1.84 24.98 -18.37
C ASP A 149 2.57 25.47 -17.11
N LEU A 150 2.76 24.60 -16.13
CA LEU A 150 3.49 24.91 -14.90
C LEU A 150 4.97 25.23 -15.18
N LYS A 151 5.63 24.48 -16.06
CA LYS A 151 7.04 24.73 -16.46
C LYS A 151 7.27 26.12 -17.05
N ILE A 152 6.27 26.67 -17.72
CA ILE A 152 6.34 28.02 -18.27
C ILE A 152 6.32 29.06 -17.14
N ALA A 153 5.63 28.80 -16.06
CA ALA A 153 5.41 29.73 -14.95
C ALA A 153 6.54 29.73 -13.89
N VAL A 154 7.42 28.72 -13.88
CA VAL A 154 8.44 28.55 -12.82
C VAL A 154 9.87 28.84 -13.32
N GLY A 155 10.80 29.05 -12.37
CA GLY A 155 12.21 29.31 -12.62
C GLY A 155 12.99 28.06 -13.10
N THR A 156 14.23 28.24 -13.52
CA THR A 156 15.07 27.18 -14.12
C THR A 156 15.33 26.02 -13.16
N SER A 157 15.56 26.29 -11.86
CA SER A 157 15.76 25.26 -10.84
C SER A 157 14.53 24.38 -10.65
N ASP A 158 13.35 25.01 -10.66
CA ASP A 158 12.08 24.30 -10.44
C ASP A 158 11.66 23.52 -11.70
N ARG A 159 12.03 24.03 -12.89
CA ARG A 159 11.85 23.28 -14.14
C ARG A 159 12.63 21.96 -14.12
N ALA A 160 13.86 21.96 -13.66
CA ALA A 160 14.67 20.75 -13.55
C ALA A 160 14.01 19.71 -12.62
N LYS A 161 13.47 20.14 -11.48
CA LYS A 161 12.71 19.27 -10.57
C LYS A 161 11.43 18.71 -11.20
N LEU A 162 10.70 19.53 -11.97
CA LEU A 162 9.52 19.09 -12.70
C LEU A 162 9.86 18.10 -13.81
N ASP A 163 11.00 18.25 -14.48
CA ASP A 163 11.49 17.27 -15.47
C ASP A 163 11.82 15.94 -14.81
N GLU A 164 12.59 15.95 -13.72
CA GLU A 164 12.92 14.77 -12.94
C GLU A 164 11.66 14.02 -12.44
N TYR A 165 10.70 14.77 -11.89
CA TYR A 165 9.43 14.19 -11.45
C TYR A 165 8.65 13.55 -12.61
N THR A 166 8.56 14.23 -13.76
CA THR A 166 7.87 13.71 -14.95
C THR A 166 8.50 12.42 -15.44
N GLU A 167 9.84 12.34 -15.42
CA GLU A 167 10.58 11.18 -15.84
C GLU A 167 10.37 9.99 -14.86
N ALA A 168 10.35 10.25 -13.55
CA ALA A 168 10.04 9.25 -12.54
C ALA A 168 8.61 8.68 -12.72
N VAL A 169 7.60 9.52 -12.96
CA VAL A 169 6.22 9.07 -13.24
C VAL A 169 6.17 8.18 -14.49
N ARG A 170 6.87 8.58 -15.58
CA ARG A 170 6.96 7.76 -16.81
C ARG A 170 7.65 6.42 -16.59
N ASP A 171 8.69 6.38 -15.77
CA ASP A 171 9.37 5.13 -15.46
C ASP A 171 8.45 4.16 -14.70
N VAL A 172 7.71 4.65 -13.71
CA VAL A 172 6.74 3.82 -12.97
C VAL A 172 5.64 3.30 -13.88
N GLU A 173 5.06 4.14 -14.76
CA GLU A 173 4.06 3.70 -15.74
C GLU A 173 4.60 2.60 -16.66
N ARG A 174 5.81 2.80 -17.18
CA ARG A 174 6.49 1.81 -18.04
C ARG A 174 6.71 0.48 -17.32
N ARG A 175 7.15 0.52 -16.05
CA ARG A 175 7.38 -0.70 -15.24
C ARG A 175 6.07 -1.42 -14.93
N ILE A 176 4.98 -0.69 -14.68
CA ILE A 176 3.65 -1.27 -14.52
C ILE A 176 3.22 -1.98 -15.82
N ALA A 177 3.38 -1.32 -16.98
CA ALA A 177 3.03 -1.90 -18.28
C ALA A 177 3.87 -3.14 -18.61
N LEU A 178 5.17 -3.13 -18.31
CA LEU A 178 6.04 -4.30 -18.49
C LEU A 178 5.63 -5.47 -17.58
N ALA A 179 5.34 -5.21 -16.31
CA ALA A 179 4.88 -6.23 -15.38
C ALA A 179 3.52 -6.84 -15.79
N GLU A 180 2.64 -6.06 -16.39
CA GLU A 180 1.38 -6.53 -16.96
C GLU A 180 1.61 -7.41 -18.20
N ALA A 181 2.49 -6.97 -19.14
CA ALA A 181 2.81 -7.70 -20.36
C ALA A 181 3.51 -9.04 -20.10
N GLN A 182 4.40 -9.10 -19.10
CA GLN A 182 5.07 -10.36 -18.72
C GLN A 182 4.09 -11.42 -18.19
N ARG A 183 2.97 -11.02 -17.63
CA ARG A 183 1.92 -11.96 -17.18
C ARG A 183 1.15 -12.59 -18.31
N ASP A 184 0.97 -11.87 -19.41
CA ASP A 184 0.22 -12.34 -20.57
C ASP A 184 1.01 -13.37 -21.40
N ILE A 185 2.35 -13.44 -21.21
CA ILE A 185 3.25 -14.37 -21.93
C ILE A 185 3.28 -15.78 -21.29
N GLU A 186 3.02 -15.90 -19.99
CA GLU A 186 2.95 -17.21 -19.35
C GLU A 186 1.58 -17.86 -19.56
N PRO A 187 1.53 -19.12 -20.11
CA PRO A 187 0.27 -19.83 -20.32
C PRO A 187 -0.42 -20.06 -18.99
N SER A 188 -1.41 -19.25 -18.71
CA SER A 188 -2.28 -19.38 -17.56
C SER A 188 -3.49 -20.22 -17.95
N PHE A 189 -3.70 -21.35 -17.30
CA PHE A 189 -4.91 -22.18 -17.47
C PHE A 189 -6.17 -21.52 -16.88
N THR A 190 -6.12 -20.28 -16.48
CA THR A 190 -7.26 -19.49 -16.01
C THR A 190 -7.08 -18.05 -16.43
N GLU A 191 -8.06 -17.52 -17.19
CA GLU A 191 -8.17 -16.08 -17.50
C GLU A 191 -8.23 -15.28 -16.19
N GLN A 192 -7.09 -14.72 -15.76
CA GLN A 192 -7.07 -13.74 -14.70
C GLN A 192 -6.77 -12.36 -15.28
N PRO A 193 -7.54 -11.32 -14.89
CA PRO A 193 -7.24 -9.95 -15.28
C PRO A 193 -5.83 -9.57 -14.86
N SER A 194 -5.21 -8.65 -15.59
CA SER A 194 -3.93 -8.02 -15.23
C SER A 194 -3.93 -7.61 -13.77
N GLY A 195 -3.05 -8.17 -12.98
CA GLY A 195 -2.96 -7.95 -11.54
C GLY A 195 -1.53 -7.59 -11.14
N PRO A 196 -1.24 -7.42 -9.84
CA PRO A 196 0.07 -7.00 -9.34
C PRO A 196 1.20 -7.95 -9.79
N PRO A 197 2.47 -7.50 -9.86
CA PRO A 197 3.62 -8.34 -10.21
C PRO A 197 3.65 -9.64 -9.39
N ARG A 198 4.19 -10.72 -9.97
CA ARG A 198 4.30 -12.01 -9.26
C ARG A 198 5.43 -12.01 -8.25
N VAL A 199 6.50 -11.29 -8.55
CA VAL A 199 7.66 -11.14 -7.68
C VAL A 199 7.32 -10.12 -6.58
N PHE A 200 7.49 -10.54 -5.33
CA PHE A 200 7.11 -9.73 -4.17
C PHE A 200 7.84 -8.40 -4.12
N GLU A 201 9.15 -8.43 -4.37
CA GLU A 201 10.03 -7.25 -4.35
C GLU A 201 9.64 -6.24 -5.44
N GLU A 202 9.37 -6.71 -6.65
CA GLU A 202 8.94 -5.84 -7.76
C GLU A 202 7.61 -5.16 -7.44
N HIS A 203 6.66 -5.92 -6.88
CA HIS A 203 5.38 -5.38 -6.47
C HIS A 203 5.55 -4.35 -5.35
N LEU A 204 6.35 -4.68 -4.35
CA LEU A 204 6.61 -3.80 -3.22
C LEU A 204 7.30 -2.50 -3.67
N GLN A 205 8.31 -2.60 -4.54
CA GLN A 205 9.01 -1.43 -5.06
C GLN A 205 8.08 -0.52 -5.86
N LEU A 206 7.23 -1.07 -6.73
CA LEU A 206 6.23 -0.27 -7.45
C LEU A 206 5.28 0.46 -6.50
N MET A 207 4.82 -0.21 -5.43
CA MET A 207 3.95 0.42 -4.45
C MET A 207 4.68 1.49 -3.63
N PHE A 208 5.95 1.32 -3.33
CA PHE A 208 6.78 2.35 -2.69
C PHE A 208 7.01 3.56 -3.61
N ASP A 209 7.31 3.33 -4.88
CA ASP A 209 7.52 4.40 -5.85
C ASP A 209 6.24 5.23 -6.05
N LEU A 210 5.08 4.58 -6.10
CA LEU A 210 3.79 5.27 -6.18
C LEU A 210 3.50 6.12 -4.93
N GLN A 211 3.81 5.61 -3.74
CA GLN A 211 3.70 6.37 -2.50
C GLN A 211 4.67 7.56 -2.47
N PHE A 212 5.92 7.34 -2.89
CA PHE A 212 6.92 8.41 -3.02
C PHE A 212 6.41 9.53 -3.94
N LEU A 213 5.95 9.19 -5.14
CA LEU A 213 5.42 10.18 -6.10
C LEU A 213 4.19 10.91 -5.55
N ALA A 214 3.31 10.21 -4.84
CA ALA A 214 2.14 10.82 -4.24
C ALA A 214 2.50 11.85 -3.16
N LEU A 215 3.48 11.53 -2.31
CA LEU A 215 3.98 12.44 -1.27
C LEU A 215 4.78 13.61 -1.88
N GLN A 216 5.65 13.34 -2.85
CA GLN A 216 6.48 14.35 -3.52
C GLN A 216 5.64 15.42 -4.22
N ALA A 217 4.53 15.03 -4.83
CA ALA A 217 3.61 15.94 -5.53
C ALA A 217 2.53 16.54 -4.61
N ASP A 218 2.58 16.28 -3.30
CA ASP A 218 1.56 16.69 -2.31
C ASP A 218 0.13 16.25 -2.71
N LEU A 219 0.02 15.11 -3.42
CA LEU A 219 -1.28 14.53 -3.76
C LEU A 219 -2.00 13.99 -2.52
N THR A 220 -1.23 13.53 -1.55
CA THR A 220 -1.67 13.15 -0.20
C THR A 220 -0.53 13.35 0.80
N ARG A 221 -0.87 13.51 2.07
CA ARG A 221 0.08 13.59 3.20
C ARG A 221 -0.09 12.46 4.18
N VAL A 222 -1.02 11.55 3.91
CA VAL A 222 -1.32 10.39 4.77
C VAL A 222 -1.36 9.14 3.90
N VAL A 223 -0.48 8.22 4.19
CA VAL A 223 -0.41 6.91 3.53
C VAL A 223 -0.51 5.81 4.58
N THR A 224 -1.40 4.86 4.37
CA THR A 224 -1.50 3.64 5.16
C THR A 224 -1.10 2.47 4.30
N PHE A 225 -0.02 1.77 4.69
CA PHE A 225 0.53 0.68 3.89
C PHE A 225 0.60 -0.63 4.67
N MET A 226 -0.06 -1.65 4.15
CA MET A 226 -0.06 -3.00 4.72
C MET A 226 0.79 -3.93 3.86
N MET A 227 2.05 -4.15 4.24
CA MET A 227 3.00 -5.01 3.52
C MET A 227 2.63 -6.50 3.58
N GLY A 228 1.97 -6.91 4.64
CA GLY A 228 1.43 -8.24 4.82
C GLY A 228 0.11 -8.17 5.57
N ARG A 229 -0.90 -8.87 5.07
CA ARG A 229 -2.19 -8.92 5.77
C ARG A 229 -2.14 -9.92 6.94
N GLU A 230 -3.06 -9.76 7.86
CA GLU A 230 -3.34 -10.79 8.86
C GLU A 230 -3.69 -12.12 8.17
N GLN A 231 -3.14 -13.23 8.67
CA GLN A 231 -3.28 -14.57 8.08
C GLN A 231 -2.67 -14.72 6.67
N SER A 232 -1.66 -13.91 6.33
CA SER A 232 -0.92 -14.11 5.08
C SER A 232 -0.26 -15.48 5.02
N THR A 233 -0.52 -16.23 3.97
CA THR A 233 0.12 -17.53 3.71
C THR A 233 1.32 -17.41 2.77
N ARG A 234 1.82 -16.17 2.54
CA ARG A 234 2.97 -15.94 1.68
C ARG A 234 4.23 -16.61 2.23
N PRO A 235 4.95 -17.40 1.44
CA PRO A 235 6.30 -17.86 1.76
C PRO A 235 7.34 -16.81 1.35
N PHE A 236 8.53 -16.89 1.94
CA PHE A 236 9.68 -16.03 1.63
C PHE A 236 10.93 -16.86 1.30
N PRO A 237 10.91 -17.66 0.20
CA PRO A 237 12.03 -18.53 -0.17
C PRO A 237 13.31 -17.74 -0.49
N GLN A 238 13.20 -16.50 -0.94
CA GLN A 238 14.33 -15.62 -1.23
C GLN A 238 15.19 -15.29 0.00
N VAL A 239 14.63 -15.39 1.21
CA VAL A 239 15.39 -15.28 2.47
C VAL A 239 15.55 -16.62 3.18
N GLY A 240 15.35 -17.73 2.46
CA GLY A 240 15.50 -19.09 2.98
C GLY A 240 14.38 -19.52 3.91
N VAL A 241 13.16 -18.98 3.74
CA VAL A 241 11.96 -19.35 4.51
C VAL A 241 10.85 -19.76 3.55
N PRO A 242 10.80 -21.06 3.17
CA PRO A 242 9.75 -21.59 2.29
C PRO A 242 8.40 -21.78 2.99
N ASP A 243 8.37 -21.72 4.31
CA ASP A 243 7.17 -21.87 5.10
C ASP A 243 6.22 -20.69 4.93
N ALA A 244 4.91 -20.97 4.99
CA ALA A 244 3.90 -19.92 4.95
C ALA A 244 3.97 -19.05 6.22
N HIS A 245 3.94 -17.73 6.04
CA HIS A 245 4.15 -16.73 7.10
C HIS A 245 3.21 -16.96 8.30
N HIS A 246 1.90 -17.06 8.07
CA HIS A 246 0.94 -17.16 9.16
C HIS A 246 1.11 -18.43 10.01
N PRO A 247 1.20 -19.67 9.44
CA PRO A 247 1.51 -20.86 10.24
C PRO A 247 2.83 -20.76 10.98
N LEU A 248 3.84 -20.12 10.39
CA LEU A 248 5.14 -19.92 11.03
C LEU A 248 5.06 -18.93 12.20
N SER A 249 4.16 -17.93 12.14
CA SER A 249 3.96 -16.97 13.23
C SER A 249 3.45 -17.62 14.52
N HIS A 250 2.79 -18.79 14.43
CA HIS A 250 2.44 -19.64 15.55
C HIS A 250 3.63 -20.49 15.97
N HIS A 251 4.77 -19.87 16.24
CA HIS A 251 6.06 -20.54 16.47
C HIS A 251 6.19 -21.25 17.82
N GLU A 252 5.22 -21.10 18.74
CA GLU A 252 5.19 -21.75 20.06
C GLU A 252 6.49 -21.58 20.88
N ASN A 253 7.22 -20.48 20.62
CA ASN A 253 8.55 -20.19 21.17
C ASN A 253 9.63 -21.22 20.82
N ILE A 254 9.42 -22.06 19.78
CA ILE A 254 10.43 -22.98 19.27
C ILE A 254 11.56 -22.18 18.63
N PRO A 255 12.83 -22.29 19.14
CA PRO A 255 13.91 -21.39 18.68
C PRO A 255 14.16 -21.40 17.17
N ALA A 256 14.03 -22.57 16.52
CA ALA A 256 14.20 -22.69 15.07
C ALA A 256 13.12 -21.91 14.29
N ARG A 257 11.86 -21.96 14.73
CA ARG A 257 10.75 -21.22 14.10
C ARG A 257 10.87 -19.71 14.35
N VAL A 258 11.27 -19.32 15.57
CA VAL A 258 11.56 -17.93 15.92
C VAL A 258 12.68 -17.37 15.03
N ALA A 259 13.73 -18.14 14.77
CA ALA A 259 14.82 -17.74 13.89
C ALA A 259 14.36 -17.52 12.45
N LEU A 260 13.45 -18.35 11.92
CA LEU A 260 12.85 -18.17 10.60
C LEU A 260 11.95 -16.91 10.54
N MET A 261 11.12 -16.69 11.57
CA MET A 261 10.33 -15.44 11.66
C MET A 261 11.23 -14.19 11.71
N SER A 262 12.34 -14.25 12.45
CA SER A 262 13.28 -13.15 12.52
C SER A 262 13.87 -12.79 11.15
N LYS A 263 14.14 -13.77 10.27
CA LYS A 263 14.60 -13.52 8.90
C LYS A 263 13.56 -12.73 8.09
N ILE A 264 12.29 -13.13 8.17
CA ILE A 264 11.20 -12.42 7.47
C ILE A 264 11.07 -10.99 8.00
N ASN A 265 11.09 -10.81 9.32
CA ASN A 265 10.97 -9.49 9.92
C ASN A 265 12.15 -8.58 9.55
N THR A 266 13.38 -9.10 9.57
CA THR A 266 14.58 -8.37 9.12
C THR A 266 14.43 -7.94 7.67
N TYR A 267 14.02 -8.85 6.80
CA TYR A 267 13.80 -8.57 5.38
C TYR A 267 12.76 -7.46 5.14
N HIS A 268 11.62 -7.50 5.83
CA HIS A 268 10.62 -6.43 5.74
C HIS A 268 11.16 -5.08 6.22
N VAL A 269 11.95 -5.07 7.28
CA VAL A 269 12.58 -3.84 7.81
C VAL A 269 13.62 -3.31 6.82
N GLU A 270 14.42 -4.15 6.17
CA GLU A 270 15.39 -3.75 5.15
C GLU A 270 14.72 -3.12 3.93
N LEU A 271 13.63 -3.73 3.42
CA LEU A 271 12.84 -3.17 2.33
C LEU A 271 12.22 -1.81 2.69
N THR A 272 11.68 -1.70 3.90
CA THR A 272 11.11 -0.44 4.41
C THR A 272 12.19 0.62 4.60
N ALA A 273 13.37 0.24 5.05
CA ALA A 273 14.50 1.15 5.19
C ALA A 273 14.95 1.72 3.84
N GLY A 274 14.94 0.90 2.77
CA GLY A 274 15.18 1.37 1.40
C GLY A 274 14.16 2.43 0.96
N TYR A 275 12.88 2.21 1.25
CA TYR A 275 11.82 3.18 0.97
C TYR A 275 12.02 4.49 1.76
N LEU A 276 12.32 4.41 3.06
CA LEU A 276 12.57 5.60 3.87
C LEU A 276 13.75 6.42 3.31
N LEU A 277 14.79 5.77 2.76
CA LEU A 277 15.89 6.48 2.12
C LEU A 277 15.45 7.27 0.89
N SER A 278 14.48 6.80 0.12
CA SER A 278 13.95 7.55 -1.02
C SER A 278 13.21 8.82 -0.58
N LEU A 279 12.57 8.81 0.59
CA LEU A 279 11.82 9.96 1.12
C LEU A 279 12.71 11.13 1.58
N ILE A 280 14.04 10.96 1.71
CA ILE A 280 14.96 12.05 2.11
C ILE A 280 14.93 13.22 1.11
N HIS A 281 14.59 12.95 -0.12
CA HIS A 281 14.67 13.90 -1.22
C HIS A 281 13.34 14.65 -1.48
N ILE A 282 12.34 14.46 -0.62
CA ILE A 282 11.06 15.17 -0.70
C ILE A 282 11.10 16.54 -0.03
#